data_715ab1c00919ad379ad90ad696c1bc5a
#
_entry.id   715ab1c00919ad379ad90ad696c1bc5a
#
_cell.length_a   1.000
_cell.length_b   1.000
_cell.length_c   1.000
_cell.angle_alpha   90.00
_cell.angle_beta   90.00
_cell.angle_gamma   90.00
#
_symmetry.space_group_name_H-M   'P 1'
#
loop_
_entity.id
_entity.type
_entity.pdbx_description
1 polymer ?
#
loop_
_entity_poly.entity_id
_entity_poly.type
_entity_poly.pdbx_seq_one_letter_code
_entity_poly.pdbx_strand_id
1 'polypeptide(L)'
;MNRNYLKHEFLITSRSRRNIPFILFISVLLLSYCLILLPNEETKETYHPDEVKEYLANLEVEQEFREAKGNTGINIMTGMPVHAMNAYYYRLNHALLTAYEDKNYPRFLYLRNFSLLGNEYEYTSDENLFALSPFPGKDRSHLYKQTMMRYEDYLTNDYPITYGLMYEKTGLQALQKFLQTNGILFILFCAIFFSSDILSRDRKNKSVLQGVPLSWYRQLNLKSLSAFFYSLLVTIGILIVGVIVMSLQFGFGYFDLHVPIMIAQETFTLEDYDVISIASFLGKTLIAVPLLVYLFIRLNVILGLLFKNEWLVLLVSSLLLFSDRLFVSRTTREIFGKDISFFPQTYFDFGKIVNGDKSFLLNTETITYMKGIVMLLVTIAVIELMLFILSKIINKRRFYFV
;
A
#
# COMPACT_ATOMS: atom_id res chain seq x y z
N MET A 1 24.34 2.08 32.53
CA MET A 1 23.07 1.50 33.02
C MET A 1 21.97 1.47 31.95
N ASN A 2 21.64 2.56 31.25
CA ASN A 2 20.57 2.58 30.23
C ASN A 2 20.79 1.59 29.07
N ARG A 3 22.03 1.48 28.54
CA ARG A 3 22.37 0.57 27.43
C ARG A 3 22.13 -0.89 27.81
N ASN A 4 22.50 -1.28 29.03
CA ASN A 4 22.33 -2.65 29.51
C ASN A 4 20.85 -2.97 29.75
N TYR A 5 20.07 -2.00 30.27
CA TYR A 5 18.64 -2.15 30.43
C TYR A 5 17.92 -2.28 29.08
N LEU A 6 18.25 -1.41 28.10
CA LEU A 6 17.68 -1.50 26.76
C LEU A 6 18.00 -2.83 26.07
N LYS A 7 19.27 -3.31 26.17
CA LYS A 7 19.67 -4.62 25.63
C LYS A 7 18.90 -5.76 26.30
N HIS A 8 18.70 -5.69 27.61
CA HIS A 8 17.93 -6.69 28.36
C HIS A 8 16.47 -6.73 27.90
N GLU A 9 15.81 -5.57 27.79
CA GLU A 9 14.41 -5.47 27.31
C GLU A 9 14.27 -5.97 25.87
N PHE A 10 15.24 -5.66 25.01
CA PHE A 10 15.26 -6.16 23.64
C PHE A 10 15.37 -7.68 23.59
N LEU A 11 16.26 -8.28 24.38
CA LEU A 11 16.41 -9.72 24.46
C LEU A 11 15.16 -10.43 25.02
N ILE A 12 14.50 -9.84 26.02
CA ILE A 12 13.24 -10.38 26.53
C ILE A 12 12.16 -10.33 25.47
N THR A 13 12.05 -9.23 24.73
CA THR A 13 11.05 -9.07 23.67
C THR A 13 11.31 -10.05 22.52
N SER A 14 12.57 -10.24 22.11
CA SER A 14 12.95 -11.17 21.02
C SER A 14 12.73 -12.65 21.39
N ARG A 15 12.86 -13.02 22.67
CA ARG A 15 12.65 -14.39 23.17
C ARG A 15 11.23 -14.65 23.69
N SER A 16 10.30 -13.71 23.47
CA SER A 16 8.93 -13.85 23.93
C SER A 16 8.24 -15.03 23.24
N ARG A 17 7.65 -15.94 24.06
CA ARG A 17 6.85 -17.08 23.55
C ARG A 17 5.64 -16.66 22.72
N ARG A 18 5.25 -15.39 22.78
CA ARG A 18 4.16 -14.82 22.00
C ARG A 18 4.66 -14.27 20.65
N ASN A 19 5.82 -13.62 20.65
CA ASN A 19 6.35 -12.95 19.47
C ASN A 19 6.91 -13.92 18.43
N ILE A 20 7.56 -15.01 18.86
CA ILE A 20 8.13 -16.00 17.95
C ILE A 20 7.08 -16.67 17.04
N PRO A 21 5.96 -17.25 17.57
CA PRO A 21 4.91 -17.82 16.72
C PRO A 21 4.26 -16.77 15.81
N PHE A 22 4.12 -15.53 16.29
CA PHE A 22 3.58 -14.45 15.46
C PHE A 22 4.50 -14.12 14.28
N ILE A 23 5.81 -14.01 14.49
CA ILE A 23 6.78 -13.80 13.41
C ILE A 23 6.75 -14.95 12.40
N LEU A 24 6.70 -16.18 12.87
CA LEU A 24 6.57 -17.35 11.98
C LEU A 24 5.29 -17.29 11.17
N PHE A 25 4.16 -16.96 11.79
CA PHE A 25 2.87 -16.81 11.12
C PHE A 25 2.90 -15.75 10.04
N ILE A 26 3.39 -14.53 10.35
CA ILE A 26 3.48 -13.45 9.35
C ILE A 26 4.50 -13.75 8.25
N SER A 27 5.57 -14.50 8.57
CA SER A 27 6.54 -14.94 7.55
C SER A 27 5.92 -15.93 6.58
N VAL A 28 5.12 -16.87 7.06
CA VAL A 28 4.37 -17.81 6.21
C VAL A 28 3.35 -17.08 5.36
N LEU A 29 2.62 -16.12 5.93
CA LEU A 29 1.67 -15.28 5.17
C LEU A 29 2.38 -14.49 4.06
N LEU A 30 3.52 -13.87 4.37
CA LEU A 30 4.30 -13.13 3.37
C LEU A 30 4.79 -14.05 2.25
N LEU A 31 5.34 -15.23 2.61
CA LEU A 31 5.79 -16.20 1.61
C LEU A 31 4.63 -16.68 0.74
N SER A 32 3.47 -16.98 1.33
CA SER A 32 2.26 -17.34 0.57
C SER A 32 1.81 -16.20 -0.34
N TYR A 33 1.87 -14.95 0.11
CA TYR A 33 1.56 -13.78 -0.69
C TYR A 33 2.52 -13.64 -1.89
N CYS A 34 3.83 -13.73 -1.64
CA CYS A 34 4.84 -13.57 -2.69
C CYS A 34 4.92 -14.76 -3.67
N LEU A 35 4.63 -15.99 -3.22
CA LEU A 35 4.79 -17.19 -4.05
C LEU A 35 3.50 -17.61 -4.77
N ILE A 36 2.33 -17.29 -4.19
CA ILE A 36 1.05 -17.77 -4.69
C ILE A 36 0.16 -16.62 -5.14
N LEU A 37 -0.08 -15.63 -4.28
CA LEU A 37 -1.09 -14.60 -4.58
C LEU A 37 -0.59 -13.60 -5.62
N LEU A 38 0.56 -12.98 -5.40
CA LEU A 38 1.06 -11.91 -6.26
C LEU A 38 1.46 -12.38 -7.68
N PRO A 39 2.09 -13.56 -7.88
CA PRO A 39 2.33 -14.09 -9.22
C PRO A 39 1.06 -14.35 -10.03
N ASN A 40 -0.02 -14.79 -9.36
CA ASN A 40 -1.31 -15.13 -9.96
C ASN A 40 -2.33 -13.99 -9.86
N GLU A 41 -1.92 -12.80 -9.42
CA GLU A 41 -2.81 -11.63 -9.35
C GLU A 41 -3.18 -11.22 -10.78
N GLU A 42 -4.48 -11.28 -11.09
CA GLU A 42 -5.06 -10.76 -12.30
C GLU A 42 -5.54 -9.33 -12.08
N THR A 43 -5.18 -8.47 -13.01
CA THR A 43 -5.59 -7.06 -13.04
C THR A 43 -6.26 -6.76 -14.36
N LYS A 44 -6.87 -5.58 -14.51
CA LYS A 44 -7.40 -5.13 -15.81
C LYS A 44 -6.34 -5.13 -16.93
N GLU A 45 -5.08 -5.03 -16.55
CA GLU A 45 -3.96 -5.04 -17.50
C GLU A 45 -3.49 -6.45 -17.86
N THR A 46 -3.95 -7.48 -17.16
CA THR A 46 -3.58 -8.87 -17.45
C THR A 46 -4.04 -9.24 -18.88
N TYR A 47 -3.10 -9.74 -19.66
CA TYR A 47 -3.36 -10.15 -21.05
C TYR A 47 -3.70 -11.64 -21.10
N HIS A 48 -4.84 -11.98 -21.71
CA HIS A 48 -5.35 -13.34 -21.85
C HIS A 48 -5.22 -13.80 -23.30
N PRO A 49 -4.12 -14.49 -23.67
CA PRO A 49 -3.87 -14.88 -25.06
C PRO A 49 -4.98 -15.74 -25.67
N ASP A 50 -5.58 -16.61 -24.87
CA ASP A 50 -6.60 -17.53 -25.36
C ASP A 50 -7.92 -16.82 -25.70
N GLU A 51 -8.32 -15.83 -24.90
CA GLU A 51 -9.47 -14.97 -25.22
C GLU A 51 -9.24 -14.16 -26.49
N VAL A 52 -8.02 -13.67 -26.68
CA VAL A 52 -7.65 -12.92 -27.89
C VAL A 52 -7.65 -13.83 -29.13
N LYS A 53 -7.20 -15.09 -29.01
CA LYS A 53 -7.29 -16.06 -30.11
C LYS A 53 -8.74 -16.33 -30.51
N GLU A 54 -9.61 -16.51 -29.53
CA GLU A 54 -11.06 -16.70 -29.78
C GLU A 54 -11.66 -15.46 -30.45
N TYR A 55 -11.31 -14.27 -29.96
CA TYR A 55 -11.74 -13.00 -30.55
C TYR A 55 -11.29 -12.86 -31.99
N LEU A 56 -10.03 -13.19 -32.31
CA LEU A 56 -9.50 -13.15 -33.68
C LEU A 56 -10.21 -14.13 -34.60
N ALA A 57 -10.47 -15.37 -34.15
CA ALA A 57 -11.22 -16.35 -34.92
C ALA A 57 -12.65 -15.88 -35.24
N ASN A 58 -13.32 -15.25 -34.27
CA ASN A 58 -14.67 -14.68 -34.44
C ASN A 58 -14.65 -13.50 -35.43
N LEU A 59 -13.61 -12.65 -35.42
CA LEU A 59 -13.47 -11.58 -36.40
C LEU A 59 -13.23 -12.11 -37.82
N GLU A 60 -12.48 -13.19 -37.99
CA GLU A 60 -12.29 -13.83 -39.29
C GLU A 60 -13.61 -14.34 -39.85
N VAL A 61 -14.36 -15.10 -39.08
CA VAL A 61 -15.68 -15.62 -39.47
C VAL A 61 -16.64 -14.50 -39.86
N GLU A 62 -16.66 -13.42 -39.02
CA GLU A 62 -17.52 -12.26 -39.34
C GLU A 62 -17.09 -11.55 -40.61
N GLN A 63 -15.77 -11.44 -40.85
CA GLN A 63 -15.22 -10.81 -42.06
C GLN A 63 -15.56 -11.60 -43.29
N GLU A 64 -15.35 -12.92 -43.30
CA GLU A 64 -15.73 -13.82 -44.41
C GLU A 64 -17.24 -13.74 -44.72
N PHE A 65 -18.08 -13.72 -43.71
CA PHE A 65 -19.52 -13.60 -43.88
C PHE A 65 -19.93 -12.25 -44.50
N ARG A 66 -19.26 -11.14 -44.14
CA ARG A 66 -19.50 -9.81 -44.70
C ARG A 66 -19.04 -9.74 -46.16
N GLU A 67 -17.89 -10.31 -46.45
CA GLU A 67 -17.35 -10.39 -47.82
C GLU A 67 -18.28 -11.23 -48.74
N ALA A 68 -18.73 -12.39 -48.28
CA ALA A 68 -19.63 -13.25 -49.02
C ALA A 68 -20.98 -12.59 -49.33
N LYS A 69 -21.49 -11.71 -48.45
CA LYS A 69 -22.74 -10.96 -48.67
C LYS A 69 -22.55 -9.64 -49.41
N GLY A 70 -21.34 -9.22 -49.70
CA GLY A 70 -21.05 -7.92 -50.29
C GLY A 70 -21.50 -6.72 -49.43
N ASN A 71 -21.78 -6.96 -48.13
CA ASN A 71 -22.29 -5.96 -47.22
C ASN A 71 -21.18 -5.50 -46.26
N THR A 72 -20.60 -4.36 -46.55
CA THR A 72 -19.53 -3.81 -45.73
C THR A 72 -20.05 -3.06 -44.50
N GLY A 73 -21.30 -2.58 -44.49
CA GLY A 73 -21.89 -1.79 -43.41
C GLY A 73 -21.04 -0.58 -43.04
N ILE A 74 -21.65 0.39 -42.35
CA ILE A 74 -20.93 1.55 -41.78
C ILE A 74 -21.19 1.57 -40.28
N ASN A 75 -20.15 1.74 -39.49
CA ASN A 75 -20.30 2.01 -38.06
C ASN A 75 -20.86 3.43 -37.89
N ILE A 76 -22.06 3.52 -37.31
CA ILE A 76 -22.78 4.79 -37.17
C ILE A 76 -22.03 5.78 -36.28
N MET A 77 -21.25 5.29 -35.30
CA MET A 77 -20.52 6.16 -34.36
C MET A 77 -19.23 6.74 -34.98
N THR A 78 -18.52 5.95 -35.78
CA THR A 78 -17.22 6.37 -36.34
C THR A 78 -17.29 6.79 -37.80
N GLY A 79 -18.38 6.47 -38.50
CA GLY A 79 -18.50 6.68 -39.95
C GLY A 79 -17.60 5.77 -40.79
N MET A 80 -16.85 4.84 -40.18
CA MET A 80 -15.92 3.94 -40.88
C MET A 80 -16.66 2.70 -41.40
N PRO A 81 -16.25 2.13 -42.58
CA PRO A 81 -16.72 0.82 -42.99
C PRO A 81 -16.38 -0.23 -41.96
N VAL A 82 -17.36 -1.06 -41.59
CA VAL A 82 -17.16 -2.13 -40.55
C VAL A 82 -16.06 -3.10 -41.02
N HIS A 83 -15.99 -3.41 -42.30
CA HIS A 83 -14.91 -4.23 -42.86
C HIS A 83 -13.50 -3.65 -42.56
N ALA A 84 -13.30 -2.35 -42.76
CA ALA A 84 -12.02 -1.71 -42.51
C ALA A 84 -11.69 -1.67 -41.00
N MET A 85 -12.69 -1.47 -40.16
CA MET A 85 -12.58 -1.48 -38.73
C MET A 85 -12.21 -2.88 -38.20
N ASN A 86 -12.89 -3.92 -38.65
CA ASN A 86 -12.58 -5.31 -38.29
C ASN A 86 -11.18 -5.72 -38.73
N ALA A 87 -10.76 -5.33 -39.96
CA ALA A 87 -9.40 -5.59 -40.44
C ALA A 87 -8.34 -4.86 -39.60
N TYR A 88 -8.63 -3.64 -39.14
CA TYR A 88 -7.73 -2.91 -38.26
C TYR A 88 -7.60 -3.61 -36.88
N TYR A 89 -8.71 -3.95 -36.23
CA TYR A 89 -8.69 -4.65 -34.94
C TYR A 89 -8.04 -6.04 -35.05
N TYR A 90 -8.29 -6.76 -36.13
CA TYR A 90 -7.64 -8.04 -36.39
C TYR A 90 -6.11 -7.87 -36.41
N ARG A 91 -5.60 -6.95 -37.24
CA ARG A 91 -4.14 -6.72 -37.40
C ARG A 91 -3.52 -6.29 -36.05
N LEU A 92 -4.17 -5.41 -35.31
CA LEU A 92 -3.66 -4.91 -34.02
C LEU A 92 -3.59 -6.03 -33.00
N ASN A 93 -4.68 -6.79 -32.83
CA ASN A 93 -4.73 -7.87 -31.83
C ASN A 93 -3.83 -9.05 -32.22
N HIS A 94 -3.73 -9.36 -33.51
CA HIS A 94 -2.78 -10.36 -33.98
C HIS A 94 -1.33 -9.93 -33.73
N ALA A 95 -0.99 -8.68 -33.95
CA ALA A 95 0.34 -8.15 -33.66
C ALA A 95 0.67 -8.15 -32.16
N LEU A 96 -0.33 -7.83 -31.30
CA LEU A 96 -0.23 -7.93 -29.84
C LEU A 96 0.01 -9.37 -29.41
N LEU A 97 -0.81 -10.31 -29.91
CA LEU A 97 -0.69 -11.73 -29.58
C LEU A 97 0.68 -12.28 -29.99
N THR A 98 1.13 -12.01 -31.23
CA THR A 98 2.44 -12.42 -31.70
C THR A 98 3.57 -11.86 -30.84
N ALA A 99 3.52 -10.56 -30.49
CA ALA A 99 4.54 -9.93 -29.65
C ALA A 99 4.57 -10.55 -28.24
N TYR A 100 3.41 -10.91 -27.68
CA TYR A 100 3.31 -11.55 -26.37
C TYR A 100 3.86 -12.99 -26.41
N GLU A 101 3.47 -13.80 -27.40
CA GLU A 101 3.93 -15.19 -27.55
C GLU A 101 5.44 -15.28 -27.83
N ASP A 102 5.98 -14.35 -28.64
CA ASP A 102 7.41 -14.20 -28.87
C ASP A 102 8.19 -13.64 -27.68
N LYS A 103 7.49 -13.30 -26.59
CA LYS A 103 8.07 -12.62 -25.40
C LYS A 103 8.77 -11.30 -25.73
N ASN A 104 8.37 -10.66 -26.83
CA ASN A 104 8.84 -9.33 -27.20
C ASN A 104 8.03 -8.26 -26.45
N TYR A 105 8.29 -8.16 -25.15
CA TYR A 105 7.54 -7.27 -24.26
C TYR A 105 7.66 -5.77 -24.61
N PRO A 106 8.80 -5.26 -25.12
CA PRO A 106 8.87 -3.87 -25.59
C PRO A 106 7.86 -3.59 -26.72
N ARG A 107 7.81 -4.47 -27.74
CA ARG A 107 6.85 -4.35 -28.85
C ARG A 107 5.41 -4.52 -28.36
N PHE A 108 5.17 -5.48 -27.47
CA PHE A 108 3.87 -5.70 -26.87
C PHE A 108 3.38 -4.45 -26.14
N LEU A 109 4.21 -3.86 -25.26
CA LEU A 109 3.86 -2.67 -24.48
C LEU A 109 3.58 -1.46 -25.38
N TYR A 110 4.38 -1.27 -26.43
CA TYR A 110 4.16 -0.21 -27.41
C TYR A 110 2.80 -0.36 -28.11
N LEU A 111 2.47 -1.56 -28.61
CA LEU A 111 1.19 -1.83 -29.25
C LEU A 111 0.02 -1.70 -28.25
N ARG A 112 0.21 -2.12 -27.01
CA ARG A 112 -0.79 -2.01 -25.95
C ARG A 112 -1.07 -0.54 -25.61
N ASN A 113 -0.02 0.25 -25.41
CA ASN A 113 -0.15 1.69 -25.17
C ASN A 113 -0.88 2.37 -26.34
N PHE A 114 -0.50 2.04 -27.57
CA PHE A 114 -1.17 2.54 -28.77
C PHE A 114 -2.65 2.16 -28.81
N SER A 115 -3.00 0.93 -28.46
CA SER A 115 -4.41 0.46 -28.46
C SER A 115 -5.27 1.15 -27.39
N LEU A 116 -4.66 1.56 -26.27
CA LEU A 116 -5.35 2.25 -25.19
C LEU A 116 -5.46 3.76 -25.42
N LEU A 117 -4.59 4.32 -26.28
CA LEU A 117 -4.51 5.75 -26.52
C LEU A 117 -5.81 6.25 -27.18
N GLY A 118 -6.54 7.16 -26.50
CA GLY A 118 -7.84 7.66 -26.97
C GLY A 118 -9.00 6.69 -26.78
N ASN A 119 -8.79 5.52 -26.17
CA ASN A 119 -9.80 4.49 -25.96
C ASN A 119 -10.13 4.27 -24.47
N GLU A 120 -10.21 5.36 -23.72
CA GLU A 120 -10.55 5.33 -22.28
C GLU A 120 -11.88 4.62 -22.01
N TYR A 121 -12.87 4.82 -22.88
CA TYR A 121 -14.19 4.20 -22.72
C TYR A 121 -14.10 2.67 -22.78
N GLU A 122 -13.43 2.09 -23.75
CA GLU A 122 -13.29 0.63 -23.86
C GLU A 122 -12.55 0.04 -22.65
N TYR A 123 -11.45 0.70 -22.22
CA TYR A 123 -10.71 0.29 -21.03
C TYR A 123 -11.58 0.33 -19.77
N THR A 124 -12.45 1.34 -19.66
CA THR A 124 -13.30 1.58 -18.48
C THR A 124 -14.70 1.00 -18.58
N SER A 125 -15.08 0.33 -19.70
CA SER A 125 -16.43 -0.21 -19.93
C SER A 125 -16.78 -1.43 -19.07
N ASP A 126 -15.77 -2.12 -18.50
CA ASP A 126 -15.99 -3.27 -17.64
C ASP A 126 -16.75 -2.87 -16.37
N GLU A 127 -18.04 -3.26 -16.30
CA GLU A 127 -18.91 -2.92 -15.18
C GLU A 127 -18.50 -3.61 -13.88
N ASN A 128 -17.84 -4.78 -13.95
CA ASN A 128 -17.38 -5.51 -12.77
C ASN A 128 -16.16 -4.85 -12.14
N LEU A 129 -15.39 -4.09 -12.91
CA LEU A 129 -14.25 -3.36 -12.41
C LEU A 129 -14.72 -2.27 -11.43
N PHE A 130 -14.32 -2.39 -10.16
CA PHE A 130 -14.79 -1.50 -9.08
C PHE A 130 -16.31 -1.57 -8.79
N ALA A 131 -16.97 -2.71 -9.01
CA ALA A 131 -18.40 -2.89 -8.75
C ALA A 131 -18.84 -2.49 -7.33
N LEU A 132 -17.95 -2.65 -6.34
CA LEU A 132 -18.19 -2.23 -4.94
C LEU A 132 -17.82 -0.78 -4.65
N SER A 133 -17.31 -0.04 -5.62
CA SER A 133 -16.98 1.37 -5.43
C SER A 133 -18.24 2.24 -5.48
N PRO A 134 -18.40 3.25 -4.61
CA PRO A 134 -19.46 4.24 -4.73
C PRO A 134 -19.31 5.16 -5.97
N PHE A 135 -18.13 5.19 -6.61
CA PHE A 135 -17.83 6.00 -7.79
C PHE A 135 -17.06 5.20 -8.85
N PRO A 136 -17.64 4.12 -9.40
CA PRO A 136 -16.92 3.19 -10.25
C PRO A 136 -16.34 3.84 -11.52
N GLY A 137 -17.06 4.75 -12.15
CA GLY A 137 -16.58 5.48 -13.34
C GLY A 137 -15.35 6.34 -13.05
N LYS A 138 -15.35 7.07 -11.93
CA LYS A 138 -14.22 7.88 -11.51
C LYS A 138 -12.98 7.01 -11.21
N ASP A 139 -13.18 5.88 -10.54
CA ASP A 139 -12.08 4.98 -10.18
C ASP A 139 -11.48 4.28 -11.41
N ARG A 140 -12.31 3.92 -12.38
CA ARG A 140 -11.86 3.36 -13.66
C ARG A 140 -11.03 4.36 -14.47
N SER A 141 -11.51 5.60 -14.57
CA SER A 141 -10.77 6.69 -15.24
C SER A 141 -9.43 6.98 -14.55
N HIS A 142 -9.40 6.98 -13.23
CA HIS A 142 -8.16 7.14 -12.46
C HIS A 142 -7.15 6.00 -12.75
N LEU A 143 -7.60 4.76 -12.73
CA LEU A 143 -6.76 3.61 -13.07
C LEU A 143 -6.23 3.70 -14.51
N TYR A 144 -7.09 4.06 -15.47
CA TYR A 144 -6.68 4.25 -16.86
C TYR A 144 -5.55 5.27 -16.99
N LYS A 145 -5.71 6.45 -16.37
CA LYS A 145 -4.70 7.52 -16.42
C LYS A 145 -3.38 7.09 -15.80
N GLN A 146 -3.42 6.41 -14.66
CA GLN A 146 -2.22 5.86 -14.02
C GLN A 146 -1.53 4.82 -14.92
N THR A 147 -2.30 3.96 -15.58
CA THR A 147 -1.77 2.96 -16.51
C THR A 147 -1.10 3.61 -17.72
N MET A 148 -1.76 4.61 -18.32
CA MET A 148 -1.22 5.32 -19.47
C MET A 148 0.10 6.03 -19.15
N MET A 149 0.17 6.75 -18.03
CA MET A 149 1.41 7.42 -17.60
C MET A 149 2.54 6.43 -17.34
N ARG A 150 2.23 5.30 -16.73
CA ARG A 150 3.21 4.25 -16.45
C ARG A 150 3.75 3.63 -17.75
N TYR A 151 2.88 3.33 -18.73
CA TYR A 151 3.29 2.78 -20.00
C TYR A 151 4.13 3.76 -20.80
N GLU A 152 3.75 5.03 -20.80
CA GLU A 152 4.50 6.09 -21.45
C GLU A 152 5.90 6.24 -20.83
N ASP A 153 6.00 6.21 -19.50
CA ASP A 153 7.28 6.24 -18.79
C ASP A 153 8.18 5.06 -19.15
N TYR A 154 7.63 3.84 -19.19
CA TYR A 154 8.39 2.64 -19.53
C TYR A 154 8.87 2.63 -20.99
N LEU A 155 8.14 3.27 -21.91
CA LEU A 155 8.49 3.38 -23.31
C LEU A 155 9.46 4.53 -23.60
N THR A 156 9.42 5.59 -22.78
CA THR A 156 10.26 6.78 -22.96
C THR A 156 11.66 6.58 -22.37
N ASN A 157 11.76 5.80 -21.29
CA ASN A 157 13.03 5.51 -20.64
C ASN A 157 13.63 4.17 -21.12
N ASP A 158 14.96 4.08 -21.14
CA ASP A 158 15.71 2.91 -21.60
C ASP A 158 15.71 1.75 -20.58
N TYR A 159 14.53 1.36 -20.06
CA TYR A 159 14.43 0.17 -19.22
C TYR A 159 14.32 -1.11 -20.07
N PRO A 160 14.99 -2.20 -19.66
CA PRO A 160 14.73 -3.51 -20.25
C PRO A 160 13.33 -3.99 -19.83
N ILE A 161 12.36 -3.83 -20.73
CA ILE A 161 10.97 -4.20 -20.48
C ILE A 161 10.85 -5.71 -20.42
N THR A 162 10.58 -6.23 -19.23
CA THR A 162 10.35 -7.66 -18.95
C THR A 162 8.91 -7.89 -18.54
N TYR A 163 8.47 -9.15 -18.51
CA TYR A 163 7.16 -9.53 -17.94
C TYR A 163 6.96 -8.98 -16.53
N GLY A 164 7.96 -9.15 -15.66
CA GLY A 164 7.89 -8.68 -14.27
C GLY A 164 7.78 -7.15 -14.15
N LEU A 165 8.52 -6.41 -15.01
CA LEU A 165 8.45 -4.96 -15.03
C LEU A 165 7.07 -4.47 -15.49
N MET A 166 6.56 -5.04 -16.58
CA MET A 166 5.31 -4.63 -17.22
C MET A 166 4.11 -4.82 -16.28
N TYR A 167 4.07 -5.94 -15.55
CA TYR A 167 2.98 -6.26 -14.62
C TYR A 167 3.26 -5.87 -13.16
N GLU A 168 4.20 -4.98 -12.91
CA GLU A 168 4.55 -4.47 -11.57
C GLU A 168 4.90 -5.57 -10.55
N LYS A 169 5.52 -6.66 -11.02
CA LYS A 169 5.87 -7.83 -10.19
C LYS A 169 7.34 -7.87 -9.74
N THR A 170 8.19 -6.93 -10.18
CA THR A 170 9.59 -6.88 -9.71
C THR A 170 9.68 -6.62 -8.21
N GLY A 171 10.79 -6.98 -7.56
CA GLY A 171 10.94 -6.86 -6.12
C GLY A 171 10.68 -5.45 -5.57
N LEU A 172 11.18 -4.40 -6.26
CA LEU A 172 10.96 -3.01 -5.85
C LEU A 172 9.52 -2.54 -6.12
N GLN A 173 8.93 -2.92 -7.25
CA GLN A 173 7.54 -2.57 -7.56
C GLN A 173 6.56 -3.27 -6.60
N ALA A 174 6.81 -4.56 -6.29
CA ALA A 174 6.01 -5.29 -5.32
C ALA A 174 6.08 -4.66 -3.92
N LEU A 175 7.26 -4.22 -3.48
CA LEU A 175 7.42 -3.47 -2.22
C LEU A 175 6.67 -2.14 -2.26
N GLN A 176 6.82 -1.38 -3.34
CA GLN A 176 6.15 -0.09 -3.52
C GLN A 176 4.62 -0.26 -3.49
N LYS A 177 4.08 -1.20 -4.28
CA LYS A 177 2.65 -1.52 -4.33
C LYS A 177 2.12 -2.00 -2.97
N PHE A 178 2.88 -2.84 -2.26
CA PHE A 178 2.53 -3.27 -0.90
C PHE A 178 2.41 -2.08 0.05
N LEU A 179 3.40 -1.18 0.07
CA LEU A 179 3.38 0.01 0.94
C LEU A 179 2.30 1.03 0.54
N GLN A 180 1.99 1.15 -0.74
CA GLN A 180 0.91 1.99 -1.24
C GLN A 180 -0.48 1.47 -0.84
N THR A 181 -0.69 0.16 -0.81
CA THR A 181 -2.01 -0.44 -0.54
C THR A 181 -2.29 -0.58 0.95
N ASN A 182 -1.91 -1.69 1.56
CA ASN A 182 -2.23 -2.05 2.95
C ASN A 182 -0.98 -2.29 3.81
N GLY A 183 0.21 -2.24 3.21
CA GLY A 183 1.45 -2.65 3.87
C GLY A 183 1.78 -1.81 5.10
N ILE A 184 1.52 -0.50 5.06
CA ILE A 184 1.77 0.37 6.22
C ILE A 184 0.86 0.00 7.39
N LEU A 185 -0.43 -0.25 7.15
CA LEU A 185 -1.34 -0.70 8.21
C LEU A 185 -0.91 -2.05 8.79
N PHE A 186 -0.41 -2.95 7.95
CA PHE A 186 0.16 -4.23 8.40
C PHE A 186 1.41 -4.02 9.28
N ILE A 187 2.33 -3.14 8.88
CA ILE A 187 3.51 -2.77 9.68
C ILE A 187 3.11 -2.22 11.03
N LEU A 188 2.11 -1.33 11.06
CA LEU A 188 1.61 -0.73 12.29
C LEU A 188 0.93 -1.76 13.19
N PHE A 189 0.17 -2.69 12.61
CA PHE A 189 -0.42 -3.80 13.36
C PHE A 189 0.65 -4.68 14.00
N CYS A 190 1.74 -5.00 13.29
CA CYS A 190 2.89 -5.70 13.86
C CYS A 190 3.51 -4.93 15.04
N ALA A 191 3.69 -3.61 14.89
CA ALA A 191 4.23 -2.77 15.97
C ALA A 191 3.30 -2.73 17.20
N ILE A 192 1.97 -2.64 16.98
CA ILE A 192 0.95 -2.73 18.03
C ILE A 192 1.04 -4.10 18.74
N PHE A 193 1.12 -5.18 17.99
CA PHE A 193 1.22 -6.53 18.55
C PHE A 193 2.46 -6.69 19.42
N PHE A 194 3.65 -6.30 18.91
CA PHE A 194 4.92 -6.44 19.64
C PHE A 194 5.00 -5.54 20.89
N SER A 195 4.26 -4.43 20.91
CA SER A 195 4.30 -3.49 22.02
C SER A 195 3.17 -3.64 23.04
N SER A 196 2.10 -4.38 22.71
CA SER A 196 0.92 -4.49 23.58
C SER A 196 1.17 -5.18 24.93
N ASP A 197 2.17 -6.05 25.02
CA ASP A 197 2.49 -6.80 26.25
C ASP A 197 3.60 -6.19 27.12
N ILE A 198 4.23 -5.10 26.68
CA ILE A 198 5.41 -4.51 27.34
C ILE A 198 5.19 -4.26 28.84
N LEU A 199 4.05 -3.72 29.21
CA LEU A 199 3.73 -3.39 30.60
C LEU A 199 3.05 -4.54 31.34
N SER A 200 2.21 -5.34 30.69
CA SER A 200 1.54 -6.48 31.31
C SER A 200 2.53 -7.58 31.71
N ARG A 201 3.57 -7.78 30.91
CA ARG A 201 4.70 -8.67 31.21
C ARG A 201 5.42 -8.29 32.49
N ASP A 202 5.62 -6.97 32.72
CA ASP A 202 6.25 -6.45 33.94
C ASP A 202 5.43 -6.77 35.19
N ARG A 203 4.13 -6.71 35.10
CA ARG A 203 3.23 -7.05 36.21
C ARG A 203 3.30 -8.52 36.59
N LYS A 204 3.54 -9.40 35.63
CA LYS A 204 3.76 -10.84 35.88
C LYS A 204 5.07 -11.11 36.61
N ASN A 205 6.09 -10.24 36.45
CA ASN A 205 7.45 -10.40 37.00
C ASN A 205 7.84 -9.24 37.95
N LYS A 206 6.97 -8.90 38.91
CA LYS A 206 7.08 -7.72 39.78
C LYS A 206 8.41 -7.61 40.55
N SER A 207 8.89 -8.73 41.10
CA SER A 207 10.07 -8.75 41.99
C SER A 207 11.37 -8.32 41.31
N VAL A 208 11.56 -8.68 40.05
CA VAL A 208 12.79 -8.37 39.28
C VAL A 208 12.89 -6.89 38.93
N LEU A 209 11.76 -6.25 38.63
CA LEU A 209 11.74 -4.89 38.11
C LEU A 209 11.67 -3.80 39.19
N GLN A 210 11.29 -4.15 40.44
CA GLN A 210 11.26 -3.22 41.55
C GLN A 210 12.66 -2.71 41.93
N GLY A 211 13.68 -3.56 41.85
CA GLY A 211 15.06 -3.23 42.18
C GLY A 211 15.82 -2.38 41.15
N VAL A 212 15.21 -2.05 39.99
CA VAL A 212 15.90 -1.25 38.96
C VAL A 212 15.94 0.22 39.38
N PRO A 213 17.14 0.83 39.59
CA PRO A 213 17.30 2.18 40.06
C PRO A 213 17.14 3.22 38.94
N LEU A 214 15.99 3.20 38.27
CA LEU A 214 15.60 4.15 37.21
C LEU A 214 14.26 4.79 37.57
N SER A 215 14.10 6.09 37.23
CA SER A 215 12.82 6.77 37.35
C SER A 215 11.77 6.08 36.47
N TRP A 216 10.49 6.09 36.90
CA TRP A 216 9.41 5.39 36.22
C TRP A 216 9.27 5.83 34.75
N TYR A 217 9.20 7.14 34.50
CA TYR A 217 9.14 7.68 33.14
C TYR A 217 10.29 7.24 32.27
N ARG A 218 11.53 7.19 32.82
CA ARG A 218 12.70 6.72 32.09
C ARG A 218 12.63 5.22 31.76
N GLN A 219 12.06 4.40 32.64
CA GLN A 219 11.80 2.99 32.35
C GLN A 219 10.81 2.84 31.20
N LEU A 220 9.69 3.58 31.19
CA LEU A 220 8.71 3.59 30.11
C LEU A 220 9.35 3.99 28.77
N ASN A 221 10.21 5.01 28.77
CA ASN A 221 10.91 5.44 27.56
C ASN A 221 11.86 4.38 27.01
N LEU A 222 12.65 3.74 27.85
CA LEU A 222 13.57 2.68 27.41
C LEU A 222 12.84 1.45 26.90
N LYS A 223 11.72 1.10 27.50
CA LYS A 223 10.85 0.00 27.03
C LYS A 223 10.22 0.32 25.68
N SER A 224 9.68 1.52 25.52
CA SER A 224 9.14 1.97 24.22
C SER A 224 10.22 1.96 23.14
N LEU A 225 11.42 2.45 23.45
CA LEU A 225 12.54 2.48 22.52
C LEU A 225 13.02 1.07 22.13
N SER A 226 13.03 0.14 23.09
CA SER A 226 13.34 -1.27 22.82
C SER A 226 12.32 -1.90 21.88
N ALA A 227 11.02 -1.69 22.12
CA ALA A 227 9.96 -2.18 21.26
C ALA A 227 10.00 -1.55 19.86
N PHE A 228 10.33 -0.26 19.78
CA PHE A 228 10.49 0.46 18.54
C PHE A 228 11.57 -0.16 17.64
N PHE A 229 12.77 -0.32 18.16
CA PHE A 229 13.86 -0.95 17.41
C PHE A 229 13.57 -2.41 17.06
N TYR A 230 12.95 -3.15 17.99
CA TYR A 230 12.57 -4.53 17.72
C TYR A 230 11.53 -4.63 16.60
N SER A 231 10.46 -3.83 16.66
CA SER A 231 9.41 -3.81 15.65
C SER A 231 9.96 -3.43 14.27
N LEU A 232 10.78 -2.37 14.18
CA LEU A 232 11.39 -1.96 12.92
C LEU A 232 12.31 -3.03 12.37
N LEU A 233 13.17 -3.63 13.21
CA LEU A 233 14.12 -4.65 12.76
C LEU A 233 13.39 -5.89 12.21
N VAL A 234 12.39 -6.38 12.92
CA VAL A 234 11.59 -7.54 12.47
C VAL A 234 10.84 -7.22 11.18
N THR A 235 10.19 -6.06 11.12
CA THR A 235 9.39 -5.69 9.96
C THR A 235 10.26 -5.48 8.72
N ILE A 236 11.38 -4.76 8.85
CA ILE A 236 12.34 -4.55 7.76
C ILE A 236 12.90 -5.90 7.30
N GLY A 237 13.27 -6.79 8.24
CA GLY A 237 13.76 -8.14 7.91
C GLY A 237 12.75 -8.94 7.09
N ILE A 238 11.47 -8.91 7.47
CA ILE A 238 10.38 -9.59 6.75
C ILE A 238 10.20 -8.98 5.35
N LEU A 239 10.20 -7.65 5.21
CA LEU A 239 10.07 -6.98 3.92
C LEU A 239 11.24 -7.28 2.98
N ILE A 240 12.48 -7.32 3.51
CA ILE A 240 13.67 -7.72 2.73
C ILE A 240 13.51 -9.14 2.19
N VAL A 241 13.02 -10.08 3.00
CA VAL A 241 12.76 -11.46 2.54
C VAL A 241 11.73 -11.44 1.40
N GLY A 242 10.64 -10.67 1.52
CA GLY A 242 9.65 -10.50 0.44
C GLY A 242 10.27 -9.96 -0.86
N VAL A 243 11.07 -8.90 -0.76
CA VAL A 243 11.78 -8.33 -1.92
C VAL A 243 12.70 -9.35 -2.56
N ILE A 244 13.47 -10.12 -1.77
CA ILE A 244 14.35 -11.17 -2.30
C ILE A 244 13.54 -12.23 -3.05
N VAL A 245 12.44 -12.72 -2.47
CA VAL A 245 11.60 -13.75 -3.11
C VAL A 245 11.03 -13.25 -4.43
N MET A 246 10.51 -12.03 -4.49
CA MET A 246 10.00 -11.43 -5.73
C MET A 246 11.11 -11.17 -6.75
N SER A 247 12.28 -10.73 -6.28
CA SER A 247 13.45 -10.48 -7.16
C SER A 247 13.97 -11.75 -7.81
N LEU A 248 13.92 -12.89 -7.12
CA LEU A 248 14.31 -14.18 -7.68
C LEU A 248 13.34 -14.68 -8.77
N GLN A 249 12.06 -14.29 -8.71
CA GLN A 249 11.05 -14.70 -9.68
C GLN A 249 10.96 -13.75 -10.90
N PHE A 250 11.00 -12.42 -10.64
CA PHE A 250 10.65 -11.39 -11.63
C PHE A 250 11.73 -10.32 -11.84
N GLY A 251 12.88 -10.45 -11.18
CA GLY A 251 13.93 -9.44 -11.17
C GLY A 251 13.77 -8.41 -10.07
N PHE A 252 14.86 -7.70 -9.77
CA PHE A 252 14.89 -6.73 -8.66
C PHE A 252 14.09 -5.45 -8.97
N GLY A 253 14.12 -4.99 -10.22
CA GLY A 253 13.56 -3.70 -10.64
C GLY A 253 14.56 -2.56 -10.52
N TYR A 254 14.09 -1.33 -10.73
CA TYR A 254 14.93 -0.13 -10.78
C TYR A 254 14.43 0.91 -9.78
N PHE A 255 15.34 1.60 -9.09
CA PHE A 255 14.99 2.65 -8.13
C PHE A 255 14.50 3.95 -8.79
N ASP A 256 14.96 4.20 -9.99
CA ASP A 256 14.58 5.34 -10.83
C ASP A 256 13.29 5.12 -11.62
N LEU A 257 12.77 3.89 -11.63
CA LEU A 257 11.46 3.59 -12.21
C LEU A 257 10.38 4.48 -11.60
N HIS A 258 9.55 5.06 -12.44
CA HIS A 258 8.55 6.01 -12.01
C HIS A 258 7.22 5.35 -11.63
N VAL A 259 6.56 5.96 -10.68
CA VAL A 259 5.22 5.61 -10.17
C VAL A 259 4.32 6.82 -10.38
N PRO A 260 3.15 6.66 -11.00
CA PRO A 260 2.19 7.73 -11.16
C PRO A 260 1.70 8.24 -9.80
N ILE A 261 1.61 9.56 -9.68
CA ILE A 261 1.02 10.24 -8.53
C ILE A 261 -0.05 11.22 -9.00
N MET A 262 -1.08 11.41 -8.19
CA MET A 262 -2.06 12.45 -8.41
C MET A 262 -1.65 13.72 -7.64
N ILE A 263 -1.52 14.84 -8.34
CA ILE A 263 -1.08 16.12 -7.78
C ILE A 263 -2.22 17.12 -7.58
N ALA A 264 -3.25 17.05 -8.41
CA ALA A 264 -4.43 17.93 -8.37
C ALA A 264 -5.71 17.17 -8.74
N GLN A 265 -6.86 17.80 -8.63
CA GLN A 265 -8.15 17.28 -9.05
C GLN A 265 -8.98 18.35 -9.77
N GLU A 266 -8.32 19.24 -10.49
CA GLU A 266 -8.95 20.42 -11.10
C GLU A 266 -9.52 20.11 -12.47
N THR A 267 -8.73 19.45 -13.33
CA THR A 267 -9.07 19.26 -14.75
C THR A 267 -9.63 17.87 -15.05
N PHE A 268 -9.39 16.88 -14.17
CA PHE A 268 -9.71 15.46 -14.37
C PHE A 268 -9.09 14.88 -15.65
N THR A 269 -7.99 15.49 -16.11
CA THR A 269 -7.18 15.04 -17.25
C THR A 269 -5.83 14.45 -16.77
N LEU A 270 -4.93 14.14 -17.70
CA LEU A 270 -3.56 13.72 -17.37
C LEU A 270 -2.73 14.82 -16.71
N GLU A 271 -3.13 16.10 -16.87
CA GLU A 271 -2.45 17.24 -16.24
C GLU A 271 -2.56 17.24 -14.70
N ASP A 272 -3.55 16.53 -14.14
CA ASP A 272 -3.69 16.35 -12.70
C ASP A 272 -2.73 15.30 -12.11
N TYR A 273 -1.91 14.67 -12.96
CA TYR A 273 -0.99 13.61 -12.58
C TYR A 273 0.46 14.01 -12.87
N ASP A 274 1.36 13.40 -12.13
CA ASP A 274 2.81 13.49 -12.29
C ASP A 274 3.43 12.13 -11.98
N VAL A 275 4.73 12.00 -12.06
CA VAL A 275 5.45 10.77 -11.73
C VAL A 275 6.54 11.04 -10.69
N ILE A 276 6.75 10.08 -9.80
CA ILE A 276 7.89 10.09 -8.87
C ILE A 276 8.65 8.78 -8.97
N SER A 277 9.96 8.81 -8.77
CA SER A 277 10.75 7.58 -8.74
C SER A 277 10.38 6.70 -7.53
N ILE A 278 10.53 5.38 -7.68
CA ILE A 278 10.38 4.42 -6.56
C ILE A 278 11.30 4.82 -5.40
N ALA A 279 12.52 5.29 -5.68
CA ALA A 279 13.43 5.80 -4.65
C ALA A 279 12.82 6.96 -3.84
N SER A 280 12.17 7.92 -4.52
CA SER A 280 11.49 9.05 -3.86
C SER A 280 10.30 8.58 -3.03
N PHE A 281 9.47 7.66 -3.57
CA PHE A 281 8.36 7.06 -2.84
C PHE A 281 8.83 6.35 -1.56
N LEU A 282 9.84 5.48 -1.69
CA LEU A 282 10.40 4.75 -0.55
C LEU A 282 11.04 5.69 0.47
N GLY A 283 11.77 6.73 0.02
CA GLY A 283 12.36 7.74 0.88
C GLY A 283 11.33 8.50 1.71
N LYS A 284 10.25 8.97 1.08
CA LYS A 284 9.14 9.64 1.76
C LYS A 284 8.44 8.70 2.76
N THR A 285 8.25 7.45 2.38
CA THR A 285 7.63 6.43 3.24
C THR A 285 8.55 6.06 4.41
N LEU A 286 9.87 5.96 4.17
CA LEU A 286 10.85 5.66 5.20
C LEU A 286 10.91 6.73 6.31
N ILE A 287 10.53 7.97 6.02
CA ILE A 287 10.40 9.03 7.03
C ILE A 287 9.12 8.86 7.84
N ALA A 288 8.00 8.57 7.18
CA ALA A 288 6.68 8.52 7.82
C ALA A 288 6.45 7.25 8.67
N VAL A 289 6.88 6.09 8.18
CA VAL A 289 6.62 4.80 8.86
C VAL A 289 7.23 4.73 10.27
N PRO A 290 8.49 5.13 10.52
CA PRO A 290 9.03 5.17 11.88
C PRO A 290 8.28 6.11 12.81
N LEU A 291 7.79 7.26 12.32
CA LEU A 291 6.97 8.18 13.13
C LEU A 291 5.65 7.51 13.55
N LEU A 292 4.98 6.85 12.62
CA LEU A 292 3.76 6.10 12.89
C LEU A 292 4.00 4.93 13.86
N VAL A 293 5.04 4.13 13.65
CA VAL A 293 5.43 3.03 14.54
C VAL A 293 5.69 3.56 15.95
N TYR A 294 6.43 4.66 16.07
CA TYR A 294 6.69 5.30 17.37
C TYR A 294 5.39 5.77 18.04
N LEU A 295 4.52 6.43 17.28
CA LEU A 295 3.21 6.90 17.75
C LEU A 295 2.39 5.76 18.37
N PHE A 296 2.22 4.65 17.66
CA PHE A 296 1.42 3.51 18.13
C PHE A 296 2.07 2.79 19.31
N ILE A 297 3.38 2.69 19.38
CA ILE A 297 4.08 2.12 20.53
C ILE A 297 3.85 3.00 21.77
N ARG A 298 3.93 4.32 21.64
CA ARG A 298 3.68 5.23 22.76
C ARG A 298 2.21 5.20 23.21
N LEU A 299 1.30 5.09 22.25
CA LEU A 299 -0.12 4.88 22.52
C LEU A 299 -0.35 3.57 23.30
N ASN A 300 0.28 2.47 22.90
CA ASN A 300 0.19 1.19 23.60
C ASN A 300 0.71 1.27 25.04
N VAL A 301 1.75 2.05 25.29
CA VAL A 301 2.25 2.26 26.64
C VAL A 301 1.22 3.03 27.49
N ILE A 302 0.57 4.07 26.94
CA ILE A 302 -0.54 4.78 27.61
C ILE A 302 -1.67 3.81 27.94
N LEU A 303 -2.15 3.07 26.94
CA LEU A 303 -3.24 2.11 27.12
C LEU A 303 -2.86 1.00 28.10
N GLY A 304 -1.61 0.55 28.10
CA GLY A 304 -1.09 -0.43 29.06
C GLY A 304 -1.05 0.07 30.49
N LEU A 305 -0.82 1.38 30.71
CA LEU A 305 -0.96 2.00 32.04
C LEU A 305 -2.40 2.03 32.51
N LEU A 306 -3.36 2.23 31.60
CA LEU A 306 -4.78 2.34 31.91
C LEU A 306 -5.45 0.97 32.09
N PHE A 307 -5.33 0.09 31.09
CA PHE A 307 -6.09 -1.17 31.04
C PHE A 307 -5.44 -2.34 31.75
N LYS A 308 -4.11 -2.31 31.90
CA LYS A 308 -3.35 -3.38 32.58
C LYS A 308 -3.51 -4.79 31.98
N ASN A 309 -4.21 -4.93 30.86
CA ASN A 309 -4.47 -6.17 30.12
C ASN A 309 -3.95 -6.04 28.69
N GLU A 310 -3.07 -6.95 28.28
CA GLU A 310 -2.43 -6.94 26.97
C GLU A 310 -3.41 -7.09 25.79
N TRP A 311 -4.47 -7.89 25.98
CA TRP A 311 -5.48 -8.11 24.94
C TRP A 311 -6.37 -6.89 24.74
N LEU A 312 -6.75 -6.18 25.82
CA LEU A 312 -7.48 -4.92 25.72
C LEU A 312 -6.64 -3.84 25.06
N VAL A 313 -5.33 -3.77 25.38
CA VAL A 313 -4.42 -2.84 24.71
C VAL A 313 -4.36 -3.15 23.21
N LEU A 314 -4.17 -4.42 22.85
CA LEU A 314 -4.14 -4.85 21.45
C LEU A 314 -5.44 -4.49 20.73
N LEU A 315 -6.60 -4.81 21.32
CA LEU A 315 -7.90 -4.58 20.71
C LEU A 315 -8.16 -3.08 20.50
N VAL A 316 -7.97 -2.25 21.54
CA VAL A 316 -8.24 -0.81 21.44
C VAL A 316 -7.28 -0.14 20.46
N SER A 317 -6.00 -0.48 20.48
CA SER A 317 -5.03 0.07 19.51
C SER A 317 -5.32 -0.35 18.09
N SER A 318 -5.78 -1.59 17.86
CA SER A 318 -6.19 -2.05 16.53
C SER A 318 -7.45 -1.35 16.05
N LEU A 319 -8.44 -1.13 16.93
CA LEU A 319 -9.62 -0.35 16.56
C LEU A 319 -9.26 1.11 16.22
N LEU A 320 -8.32 1.71 16.94
CA LEU A 320 -7.81 3.04 16.60
C LEU A 320 -7.04 3.05 15.27
N LEU A 321 -6.24 2.02 14.99
CA LEU A 321 -5.53 1.88 13.71
C LEU A 321 -6.50 1.84 12.53
N PHE A 322 -7.58 1.04 12.65
CA PHE A 322 -8.57 0.89 11.59
C PHE A 322 -9.70 1.91 11.64
N SER A 323 -9.65 2.89 12.55
CA SER A 323 -10.71 3.89 12.73
C SER A 323 -11.03 4.68 11.46
N ASP A 324 -10.04 5.00 10.66
CA ASP A 324 -10.23 5.67 9.36
C ASP A 324 -11.15 4.85 8.43
N ARG A 325 -10.98 3.52 8.39
CA ARG A 325 -11.81 2.63 7.55
C ARG A 325 -13.20 2.35 8.13
N LEU A 326 -13.35 2.46 9.44
CA LEU A 326 -14.62 2.22 10.12
C LEU A 326 -15.53 3.45 10.10
N PHE A 327 -14.97 4.65 10.24
CA PHE A 327 -15.74 5.88 10.45
C PHE A 327 -15.67 6.88 9.29
N VAL A 328 -14.79 6.65 8.31
CA VAL A 328 -14.61 7.54 7.17
C VAL A 328 -15.06 6.83 5.90
N SER A 329 -16.08 7.39 5.24
CA SER A 329 -16.49 6.97 3.90
C SER A 329 -15.85 7.90 2.84
N ARG A 330 -15.89 7.49 1.58
CA ARG A 330 -15.41 8.31 0.44
C ARG A 330 -16.15 9.66 0.29
N THR A 331 -17.31 9.80 0.95
CA THR A 331 -18.10 11.04 0.96
C THR A 331 -17.86 11.90 2.19
N THR A 332 -17.14 11.39 3.21
CA THR A 332 -16.88 12.11 4.46
C THR A 332 -15.79 13.15 4.24
N ARG A 333 -16.10 14.43 4.43
CA ARG A 333 -15.17 15.56 4.33
C ARG A 333 -14.86 16.19 5.66
N GLU A 334 -15.80 16.09 6.59
CA GLU A 334 -15.74 16.70 7.90
C GLU A 334 -16.13 15.70 8.98
N ILE A 335 -15.48 15.78 10.10
CA ILE A 335 -15.81 15.06 11.34
C ILE A 335 -15.96 16.11 12.44
N PHE A 336 -17.11 16.16 13.10
CA PHE A 336 -17.44 17.18 14.11
C PHE A 336 -17.24 18.64 13.61
N GLY A 337 -17.56 18.92 12.34
CA GLY A 337 -17.42 20.24 11.73
C GLY A 337 -15.97 20.69 11.47
N LYS A 338 -15.03 19.74 11.49
CA LYS A 338 -13.63 19.97 11.14
C LYS A 338 -13.25 19.15 9.92
N ASP A 339 -12.48 19.74 9.01
CA ASP A 339 -11.95 19.05 7.84
C ASP A 339 -11.18 17.80 8.26
N ILE A 340 -11.39 16.72 7.51
CA ILE A 340 -10.80 15.39 7.79
C ILE A 340 -9.27 15.41 7.84
N SER A 341 -8.63 16.35 7.15
CA SER A 341 -7.18 16.52 7.13
C SER A 341 -6.57 17.00 8.46
N PHE A 342 -7.40 17.39 9.43
CA PHE A 342 -6.94 17.70 10.79
C PHE A 342 -6.93 16.50 11.73
N PHE A 343 -7.37 15.35 11.27
CA PHE A 343 -7.41 14.13 12.09
C PHE A 343 -6.23 13.20 11.78
N PRO A 344 -5.46 12.75 12.79
CA PRO A 344 -4.28 11.94 12.58
C PRO A 344 -4.56 10.58 11.94
N GLN A 345 -5.75 10.00 12.14
CA GLN A 345 -6.13 8.72 11.52
C GLN A 345 -6.18 8.78 9.99
N THR A 346 -6.43 9.93 9.40
CA THR A 346 -6.38 10.15 7.94
C THR A 346 -5.00 9.81 7.36
N TYR A 347 -3.95 9.94 8.18
CA TYR A 347 -2.55 9.75 7.81
C TYR A 347 -1.97 8.39 8.20
N PHE A 348 -2.77 7.45 8.72
CA PHE A 348 -2.26 6.12 9.08
C PHE A 348 -1.92 5.27 7.85
N ASP A 349 -2.61 5.47 6.74
CA ASP A 349 -2.32 4.84 5.44
C ASP A 349 -1.44 5.79 4.59
N PHE A 350 -0.23 6.04 5.07
CA PHE A 350 0.65 7.08 4.53
C PHE A 350 1.14 6.79 3.10
N GLY A 351 1.16 5.53 2.67
CA GLY A 351 1.52 5.16 1.30
C GLY A 351 0.58 5.79 0.26
N LYS A 352 -0.72 5.81 0.55
CA LYS A 352 -1.72 6.46 -0.31
C LYS A 352 -1.62 7.98 -0.31
N ILE A 353 -0.98 8.56 0.71
CA ILE A 353 -0.76 10.01 0.77
C ILE A 353 0.41 10.40 -0.12
N VAL A 354 1.46 9.56 -0.16
CA VAL A 354 2.66 9.83 -0.96
C VAL A 354 2.35 9.87 -2.45
N ASN A 355 1.43 9.02 -2.93
CA ASN A 355 1.03 8.97 -4.34
C ASN A 355 -0.27 9.73 -4.67
N GLY A 356 -0.87 10.42 -3.70
CA GLY A 356 -2.09 11.21 -3.90
C GLY A 356 -3.41 10.43 -3.89
N ASP A 357 -3.37 9.08 -3.81
CA ASP A 357 -4.59 8.25 -3.79
C ASP A 357 -5.53 8.61 -2.63
N LYS A 358 -4.99 9.00 -1.47
CA LYS A 358 -5.83 9.39 -0.33
C LYS A 358 -6.64 10.64 -0.63
N SER A 359 -6.03 11.63 -1.28
CA SER A 359 -6.69 12.85 -1.75
C SER A 359 -7.77 12.53 -2.77
N PHE A 360 -7.45 11.66 -3.74
CA PHE A 360 -8.40 11.18 -4.73
C PHE A 360 -9.60 10.45 -4.09
N LEU A 361 -9.33 9.49 -3.20
CA LEU A 361 -10.38 8.70 -2.55
C LEU A 361 -11.34 9.55 -1.72
N LEU A 362 -10.85 10.58 -1.04
CA LEU A 362 -11.65 11.48 -0.23
C LEU A 362 -12.12 12.73 -0.99
N ASN A 363 -11.71 12.86 -2.26
CA ASN A 363 -12.02 14.00 -3.13
C ASN A 363 -11.75 15.34 -2.43
N THR A 364 -10.52 15.50 -1.91
CA THR A 364 -10.06 16.69 -1.19
C THR A 364 -8.58 16.92 -1.46
N GLU A 365 -8.18 18.14 -1.71
CA GLU A 365 -6.79 18.54 -1.93
C GLU A 365 -6.06 18.93 -0.64
N THR A 366 -6.82 18.98 0.48
CA THR A 366 -6.27 19.40 1.77
C THR A 366 -5.33 18.38 2.41
N ILE A 367 -5.30 17.13 1.91
CA ILE A 367 -4.46 16.04 2.41
C ILE A 367 -3.16 16.01 1.62
N THR A 368 -2.10 16.55 2.18
CA THR A 368 -0.76 16.58 1.55
C THR A 368 0.27 15.85 2.40
N TYR A 369 1.39 15.45 1.77
CA TYR A 369 2.52 14.82 2.46
C TYR A 369 3.03 15.65 3.64
N MET A 370 3.29 16.95 3.42
CA MET A 370 3.83 17.83 4.46
C MET A 370 2.85 18.03 5.61
N LYS A 371 1.56 18.21 5.31
CA LYS A 371 0.52 18.31 6.34
C LYS A 371 0.44 17.01 7.16
N GLY A 372 0.58 15.86 6.50
CA GLY A 372 0.63 14.56 7.18
C GLY A 372 1.78 14.46 8.17
N ILE A 373 3.00 14.82 7.77
CA ILE A 373 4.16 14.83 8.67
C ILE A 373 3.93 15.76 9.86
N VAL A 374 3.43 16.98 9.64
CA VAL A 374 3.11 17.94 10.71
C VAL A 374 2.06 17.37 11.66
N MET A 375 0.98 16.80 11.13
CA MET A 375 -0.08 16.18 11.96
C MET A 375 0.43 15.01 12.79
N LEU A 376 1.31 14.18 12.25
CA LEU A 376 1.93 13.09 13.01
C LEU A 376 2.84 13.63 14.13
N LEU A 377 3.66 14.64 13.86
CA LEU A 377 4.54 15.24 14.87
C LEU A 377 3.73 15.90 16.00
N VAL A 378 2.67 16.63 15.68
CA VAL A 378 1.76 17.22 16.68
C VAL A 378 1.09 16.13 17.52
N THR A 379 0.62 15.07 16.89
CA THR A 379 -0.01 13.94 17.59
C THR A 379 0.99 13.23 18.52
N ILE A 380 2.22 13.01 18.05
CA ILE A 380 3.30 12.46 18.90
C ILE A 380 3.56 13.35 20.09
N ALA A 381 3.65 14.68 19.91
CA ALA A 381 3.87 15.63 21.00
C ALA A 381 2.72 15.57 22.05
N VAL A 382 1.47 15.48 21.60
CA VAL A 382 0.30 15.31 22.50
C VAL A 382 0.39 13.98 23.25
N ILE A 383 0.70 12.88 22.59
CA ILE A 383 0.86 11.56 23.23
C ILE A 383 2.00 11.56 24.24
N GLU A 384 3.14 12.22 23.95
CA GLU A 384 4.25 12.36 24.89
C GLU A 384 3.86 13.15 26.14
N LEU A 385 3.12 14.25 25.97
CA LEU A 385 2.60 15.05 27.08
C LEU A 385 1.63 14.21 27.93
N MET A 386 0.71 13.53 27.30
CA MET A 386 -0.24 12.63 28.02
C MET A 386 0.50 11.54 28.78
N LEU A 387 1.50 10.89 28.17
CA LEU A 387 2.29 9.86 28.82
C LEU A 387 3.10 10.42 30.02
N PHE A 388 3.67 11.61 29.86
CA PHE A 388 4.38 12.28 30.97
C PHE A 388 3.43 12.53 32.16
N ILE A 389 2.24 13.10 31.92
CA ILE A 389 1.23 13.36 32.96
C ILE A 389 0.78 12.04 33.60
N LEU A 390 0.41 11.04 32.81
CA LEU A 390 -0.03 9.74 33.31
C LEU A 390 1.05 9.03 34.12
N SER A 391 2.32 9.14 33.72
CA SER A 391 3.44 8.56 34.48
C SER A 391 3.63 9.15 35.87
N LYS A 392 3.14 10.40 36.13
CA LYS A 392 3.12 11.04 37.42
C LYS A 392 1.92 10.58 38.27
N ILE A 393 0.75 10.42 37.63
CA ILE A 393 -0.48 9.97 38.29
C ILE A 393 -0.39 8.48 38.65
N ILE A 394 0.00 7.65 37.64
CA ILE A 394 0.18 6.20 37.77
C ILE A 394 1.67 5.94 37.99
N ASN A 395 2.13 6.19 39.23
CA ASN A 395 3.52 5.92 39.58
C ASN A 395 3.80 4.41 39.64
N LYS A 396 5.09 4.03 39.71
CA LYS A 396 5.56 2.64 39.76
C LYS A 396 4.84 1.80 40.80
N ARG A 397 4.62 2.37 42.03
CA ARG A 397 3.93 1.68 43.12
C ARG A 397 2.46 1.40 42.81
N ARG A 398 1.72 2.40 42.30
CA ARG A 398 0.31 2.23 41.92
C ARG A 398 0.14 1.23 40.77
N PHE A 399 1.06 1.23 39.81
CA PHE A 399 0.99 0.32 38.68
C PHE A 399 1.13 -1.16 39.08
N TYR A 400 2.00 -1.47 40.07
CA TYR A 400 2.28 -2.86 40.45
C TYR A 400 1.34 -3.37 41.61
N PHE A 401 0.81 -2.50 42.46
CA PHE A 401 0.12 -2.91 43.70
C PHE A 401 -1.37 -2.58 43.74
N VAL A 402 -1.86 -1.78 42.85
CA VAL A 402 -3.27 -1.46 42.64
C VAL A 402 -3.75 -1.98 41.30
#